data_c46cdb9feae9f79343d04dcf97164586
#
_entry.id   c46cdb9feae9f79343d04dcf97164586
#
_cell.length_a   1.000
_cell.length_b   1.000
_cell.length_c   1.000
_cell.angle_alpha   90.00
_cell.angle_beta   90.00
_cell.angle_gamma   90.00
#
_symmetry.space_group_name_H-M   'P 1'
#
loop_
_entity.id
_entity.type
_entity.pdbx_description
1 polymer ?
#
loop_
_entity_poly.entity_id
_entity_poly.type
_entity_poly.pdbx_seq_one_letter_code
_entity_poly.pdbx_strand_id
1 'polypeptide(L)'
;DMDVTNAVANDLKEKLGGLKGTRDVQLSRDDLRPELNVVFDRDRLAYYGMNSATASQAVRNRIDGLVASKYREDGDEYDIVVRYAEPFRMSLGDVENITLYNGQGRPVKLKEVGRVQEEYAAPMIERENRQRVITVKSSLGAGVALGDVVAEVDQLIAGYPVPDGVDLEIGGTVEDQGDAFSDLGVLFILIVILVYIVMATQFESLKFPFITMFTIPFAFTGVFLALWMTSTPLSLIALIGAIMLVGIVTKNGIVMVDYMNLLIERGSGVFDAVIAGGKSRLRPVLMTSFTTILGMLPLAIGTDAGSETWQPMGIAVIGGLTFSTILTLFIVPVLYSILVNRSQRKEREKLARLAAEHQA
;
A
#
# COMPACT_ATOMS: atom_id res chain seq x y z
N ASP A 1 -28.98 10.44 -10.43
CA ASP A 1 -29.47 11.78 -10.09
C ASP A 1 -28.55 12.40 -9.04
N MET A 2 -27.92 13.55 -9.34
CA MET A 2 -26.91 14.16 -8.47
C MET A 2 -27.49 14.68 -7.16
N ASP A 3 -28.75 15.07 -7.12
CA ASP A 3 -29.38 15.59 -5.91
C ASP A 3 -29.62 14.46 -4.90
N VAL A 4 -30.03 13.28 -5.39
CA VAL A 4 -30.16 12.08 -4.57
C VAL A 4 -28.79 11.62 -4.06
N THR A 5 -27.79 11.59 -4.94
CA THR A 5 -26.42 11.23 -4.55
C THR A 5 -25.84 12.19 -3.49
N ASN A 6 -26.07 13.50 -3.63
CA ASN A 6 -25.66 14.50 -2.63
C ASN A 6 -26.36 14.27 -1.26
N ALA A 7 -27.66 13.97 -1.27
CA ALA A 7 -28.40 13.70 -0.04
C ALA A 7 -27.85 12.47 0.69
N VAL A 8 -27.59 11.37 -0.06
CA VAL A 8 -26.98 10.15 0.47
C VAL A 8 -25.57 10.42 1.02
N ALA A 9 -24.76 11.17 0.29
CA ALA A 9 -23.40 11.48 0.70
C ALA A 9 -23.35 12.33 1.99
N ASN A 10 -24.26 13.28 2.14
CA ASN A 10 -24.37 14.08 3.36
C ASN A 10 -24.84 13.23 4.56
N ASP A 11 -25.82 12.35 4.38
CA ASP A 11 -26.29 11.45 5.44
C ASP A 11 -25.17 10.47 5.86
N LEU A 12 -24.42 9.92 4.89
CA LEU A 12 -23.24 9.09 5.18
C LEU A 12 -22.14 9.87 5.90
N LYS A 13 -21.90 11.12 5.52
CA LYS A 13 -20.93 11.98 6.20
C LYS A 13 -21.28 12.13 7.69
N GLU A 14 -22.55 12.40 8.00
CA GLU A 14 -23.02 12.53 9.38
C GLU A 14 -22.88 11.22 10.16
N LYS A 15 -23.30 10.10 9.58
CA LYS A 15 -23.18 8.77 10.19
C LYS A 15 -21.74 8.35 10.41
N LEU A 16 -20.86 8.55 9.42
CA LEU A 16 -19.43 8.26 9.56
C LEU A 16 -18.78 9.16 10.60
N GLY A 17 -19.19 10.43 10.71
CA GLY A 17 -18.71 11.33 11.76
C GLY A 17 -19.10 10.90 13.18
N GLY A 18 -20.14 10.08 13.33
CA GLY A 18 -20.56 9.47 14.58
C GLY A 18 -19.82 8.21 15.00
N LEU A 19 -19.05 7.57 14.10
CA LEU A 19 -18.30 6.37 14.39
C LEU A 19 -17.10 6.64 15.30
N LYS A 20 -16.79 5.68 16.16
CA LYS A 20 -15.61 5.76 17.01
C LYS A 20 -14.37 5.45 16.16
N GLY A 21 -13.49 6.41 16.06
CA GLY A 21 -12.22 6.22 15.33
C GLY A 21 -12.12 6.93 13.99
N THR A 22 -13.21 7.52 13.51
CA THR A 22 -13.18 8.43 12.35
C THR A 22 -12.92 9.87 12.79
N ARG A 23 -12.18 10.62 11.98
CA ARG A 23 -11.92 12.05 12.15
C ARG A 23 -11.97 12.76 10.80
N ASP A 24 -12.26 14.04 10.83
CA ASP A 24 -12.20 14.93 9.66
C ASP A 24 -12.98 14.36 8.47
N VAL A 25 -14.24 13.97 8.70
CA VAL A 25 -15.09 13.43 7.64
C VAL A 25 -15.44 14.54 6.65
N GLN A 26 -15.00 14.40 5.42
CA GLN A 26 -15.14 15.40 4.35
C GLN A 26 -15.77 14.76 3.11
N LEU A 27 -16.49 15.57 2.35
CA LEU A 27 -16.96 15.21 1.02
C LEU A 27 -15.99 15.74 -0.02
N SER A 28 -15.78 15.00 -1.11
CA SER A 28 -15.00 15.51 -2.26
C SER A 28 -15.63 16.73 -2.91
N ARG A 29 -16.87 17.03 -2.57
CA ARG A 29 -17.68 18.14 -3.08
C ARG A 29 -18.17 19.05 -1.95
N ASP A 30 -17.37 19.27 -0.92
CA ASP A 30 -17.82 19.91 0.30
C ASP A 30 -18.28 21.37 0.12
N ASP A 31 -17.73 22.15 -0.77
CA ASP A 31 -18.11 23.55 -0.86
C ASP A 31 -18.32 24.02 -2.30
N LEU A 32 -19.57 24.37 -2.60
CA LEU A 32 -19.85 25.25 -3.72
C LEU A 32 -19.08 26.55 -3.48
N ARG A 33 -18.08 26.80 -4.31
CA ARG A 33 -17.32 28.05 -4.22
C ARG A 33 -18.01 29.13 -5.01
N PRO A 34 -18.12 30.36 -4.44
CA PRO A 34 -18.60 31.48 -5.21
C PRO A 34 -17.59 31.78 -6.33
N GLU A 35 -18.04 31.77 -7.56
CA GLU A 35 -17.26 32.08 -8.75
C GLU A 35 -17.86 33.28 -9.48
N LEU A 36 -17.01 34.15 -10.01
CA LEU A 36 -17.45 35.23 -10.87
C LEU A 36 -17.43 34.75 -12.32
N ASN A 37 -18.62 34.50 -12.87
CA ASN A 37 -18.79 34.10 -14.24
C ASN A 37 -18.95 35.34 -15.14
N VAL A 38 -18.03 35.51 -16.11
CA VAL A 38 -18.08 36.57 -17.06
C VAL A 38 -18.77 36.13 -18.33
N VAL A 39 -20.01 36.57 -18.52
CA VAL A 39 -20.81 36.26 -19.72
C VAL A 39 -20.73 37.38 -20.72
N PHE A 40 -20.04 37.10 -21.82
CA PHE A 40 -19.88 38.09 -22.90
C PHE A 40 -21.08 38.12 -23.84
N ASP A 41 -21.50 39.35 -24.23
CA ASP A 41 -22.46 39.57 -25.28
C ASP A 41 -21.69 39.62 -26.64
N ARG A 42 -21.96 38.61 -27.48
CA ARG A 42 -21.23 38.47 -28.77
C ARG A 42 -21.53 39.57 -29.74
N ASP A 43 -22.73 40.14 -29.75
CA ASP A 43 -23.13 41.21 -30.65
C ASP A 43 -22.45 42.52 -30.26
N ARG A 44 -22.41 42.82 -28.98
CA ARG A 44 -21.68 43.98 -28.45
C ARG A 44 -20.18 43.85 -28.66
N LEU A 45 -19.60 42.66 -28.45
CA LEU A 45 -18.18 42.43 -28.77
C LEU A 45 -17.89 42.72 -30.26
N ALA A 46 -18.74 42.20 -31.16
CA ALA A 46 -18.59 42.43 -32.59
C ALA A 46 -18.73 43.93 -32.94
N TYR A 47 -19.66 44.65 -32.32
CA TYR A 47 -19.82 46.09 -32.49
C TYR A 47 -18.55 46.88 -32.15
N TYR A 48 -17.83 46.46 -31.07
CA TYR A 48 -16.56 47.08 -30.68
C TYR A 48 -15.35 46.52 -31.46
N GLY A 49 -15.54 45.59 -32.40
CA GLY A 49 -14.47 44.95 -33.16
C GLY A 49 -13.61 44.00 -32.34
N MET A 50 -14.21 43.35 -31.33
CA MET A 50 -13.59 42.35 -30.44
C MET A 50 -14.24 40.98 -30.63
N ASN A 51 -13.53 39.96 -30.22
CA ASN A 51 -14.08 38.59 -30.10
C ASN A 51 -13.96 38.08 -28.66
N SER A 52 -14.73 37.02 -28.33
CA SER A 52 -14.78 36.45 -27.00
C SER A 52 -13.41 35.95 -26.53
N ALA A 53 -12.58 35.39 -27.40
CA ALA A 53 -11.27 34.85 -27.05
C ALA A 53 -10.31 35.96 -26.60
N THR A 54 -10.23 37.05 -27.37
CA THR A 54 -9.38 38.20 -27.02
C THR A 54 -9.86 38.93 -25.79
N ALA A 55 -11.19 39.06 -25.61
CA ALA A 55 -11.78 39.63 -24.42
C ALA A 55 -11.51 38.80 -23.16
N SER A 56 -11.70 37.45 -23.22
CA SER A 56 -11.42 36.54 -22.12
C SER A 56 -9.94 36.56 -21.74
N GLN A 57 -9.04 36.53 -22.74
CA GLN A 57 -7.60 36.59 -22.47
C GLN A 57 -7.20 37.92 -21.82
N ALA A 58 -7.84 39.00 -22.23
CA ALA A 58 -7.57 40.32 -21.65
C ALA A 58 -8.06 40.41 -20.19
N VAL A 59 -9.20 39.80 -19.83
CA VAL A 59 -9.69 39.73 -18.46
C VAL A 59 -8.75 38.88 -17.62
N ARG A 60 -8.42 37.67 -18.12
CA ARG A 60 -7.47 36.73 -17.44
C ARG A 60 -6.14 37.43 -17.14
N ASN A 61 -5.53 38.08 -18.09
CA ASN A 61 -4.24 38.74 -17.91
C ASN A 61 -4.26 39.84 -16.84
N ARG A 62 -5.43 40.44 -16.58
CA ARG A 62 -5.57 41.49 -15.57
C ARG A 62 -5.87 40.93 -14.17
N ILE A 63 -6.57 39.83 -14.10
CA ILE A 63 -6.92 39.18 -12.81
C ILE A 63 -5.83 38.22 -12.36
N ASP A 64 -5.54 37.17 -13.15
CA ASP A 64 -4.54 36.13 -12.83
C ASP A 64 -3.13 36.64 -13.06
N GLY A 65 -2.94 37.40 -14.15
CA GLY A 65 -1.68 37.96 -14.57
C GLY A 65 -1.17 37.39 -15.90
N LEU A 66 -0.22 38.09 -16.45
CA LEU A 66 0.55 37.71 -17.63
C LEU A 66 2.01 37.59 -17.25
N VAL A 67 2.63 36.46 -17.53
CA VAL A 67 4.09 36.32 -17.45
C VAL A 67 4.70 37.17 -18.57
N ALA A 68 5.14 38.36 -18.23
CA ALA A 68 5.66 39.35 -19.21
C ALA A 68 7.11 39.06 -19.59
N SER A 69 7.91 38.58 -18.66
CA SER A 69 9.33 38.26 -18.82
C SER A 69 9.79 37.32 -17.71
N LYS A 70 11.04 36.88 -17.79
CA LYS A 70 11.72 36.10 -16.76
C LYS A 70 12.91 36.87 -16.23
N TYR A 71 13.04 36.94 -14.94
CA TYR A 71 14.22 37.41 -14.26
C TYR A 71 15.16 36.23 -13.99
N ARG A 72 16.42 36.39 -14.34
CA ARG A 72 17.45 35.36 -14.17
C ARG A 72 18.50 35.82 -13.18
N GLU A 73 18.71 35.01 -12.13
CA GLU A 73 19.73 35.28 -11.12
C GLU A 73 20.32 33.93 -10.64
N ASP A 74 21.64 33.85 -10.58
CA ASP A 74 22.40 32.70 -10.10
C ASP A 74 22.05 31.33 -10.73
N GLY A 75 21.54 31.34 -11.98
CA GLY A 75 21.13 30.13 -12.68
C GLY A 75 19.65 29.78 -12.55
N ASP A 76 18.92 30.47 -11.70
CA ASP A 76 17.48 30.31 -11.51
C ASP A 76 16.69 31.30 -12.37
N GLU A 77 15.50 30.91 -12.81
CA GLU A 77 14.57 31.73 -13.56
C GLU A 77 13.32 32.02 -12.75
N TYR A 78 12.99 33.31 -12.56
CA TYR A 78 11.79 33.77 -11.88
C TYR A 78 10.84 34.44 -12.83
N ASP A 79 9.56 34.08 -12.85
CA ASP A 79 8.56 34.68 -13.72
C ASP A 79 8.18 36.07 -13.21
N ILE A 80 8.28 37.07 -14.10
CA ILE A 80 7.77 38.40 -13.83
C ILE A 80 6.31 38.45 -14.28
N VAL A 81 5.39 38.42 -13.32
CA VAL A 81 3.94 38.40 -13.55
C VAL A 81 3.37 39.81 -13.40
N VAL A 82 2.75 40.29 -14.47
CA VAL A 82 2.07 41.61 -14.50
C VAL A 82 0.57 41.42 -14.41
N ARG A 83 -0.04 41.98 -13.38
CA ARG A 83 -1.50 41.93 -13.13
C ARG A 83 -1.98 43.22 -12.49
N TYR A 84 -3.30 43.38 -12.39
CA TYR A 84 -3.86 44.52 -11.65
C TYR A 84 -3.49 44.42 -10.15
N ALA A 85 -3.18 45.58 -9.56
CA ALA A 85 -2.97 45.67 -8.12
C ALA A 85 -4.25 45.24 -7.36
N GLU A 86 -4.08 44.69 -6.17
CA GLU A 86 -5.14 44.10 -5.39
C GLU A 86 -6.39 44.99 -5.22
N PRO A 87 -6.28 46.29 -4.92
CA PRO A 87 -7.44 47.16 -4.76
C PRO A 87 -8.32 47.29 -6.00
N PHE A 88 -7.84 46.89 -7.19
CA PHE A 88 -8.56 46.99 -8.46
C PHE A 88 -9.14 45.65 -8.94
N ARG A 89 -9.17 44.60 -8.08
CA ARG A 89 -9.65 43.26 -8.42
C ARG A 89 -10.33 42.53 -7.23
N MET A 90 -10.73 43.26 -6.19
CA MET A 90 -11.29 42.67 -4.97
C MET A 90 -12.82 42.56 -5.00
N SER A 91 -13.49 43.37 -5.76
CA SER A 91 -14.95 43.43 -5.78
C SER A 91 -15.52 43.14 -7.18
N LEU A 92 -16.80 42.72 -7.21
CA LEU A 92 -17.52 42.53 -8.48
C LEU A 92 -17.48 43.78 -9.33
N GLY A 93 -17.63 44.96 -8.70
CA GLY A 93 -17.56 46.25 -9.38
C GLY A 93 -16.16 46.54 -10.02
N ASP A 94 -15.09 46.06 -9.41
CA ASP A 94 -13.73 46.21 -9.98
C ASP A 94 -13.60 45.37 -11.24
N VAL A 95 -14.14 44.13 -11.21
CA VAL A 95 -14.12 43.23 -12.39
C VAL A 95 -14.97 43.82 -13.52
N GLU A 96 -16.16 44.35 -13.25
CA GLU A 96 -17.02 45.01 -14.25
C GLU A 96 -16.37 46.23 -14.89
N ASN A 97 -15.53 46.93 -14.16
CA ASN A 97 -14.83 48.13 -14.65
C ASN A 97 -13.48 47.83 -15.28
N ILE A 98 -13.09 46.57 -15.46
CA ILE A 98 -11.86 46.22 -16.20
C ILE A 98 -11.92 46.82 -17.60
N THR A 99 -10.86 47.53 -17.96
CA THR A 99 -10.74 48.15 -19.27
C THR A 99 -10.12 47.16 -20.26
N LEU A 100 -10.86 46.83 -21.29
CA LEU A 100 -10.41 46.06 -22.44
C LEU A 100 -9.97 47.04 -23.57
N TYR A 101 -9.12 46.61 -24.47
CA TYR A 101 -8.75 47.40 -25.65
C TYR A 101 -9.15 46.64 -26.89
N ASN A 102 -9.84 47.31 -27.79
CA ASN A 102 -10.19 46.76 -29.11
C ASN A 102 -8.99 46.72 -30.05
N GLY A 103 -9.15 46.13 -31.22
CA GLY A 103 -8.08 46.05 -32.23
C GLY A 103 -7.56 47.40 -32.74
N GLN A 104 -8.28 48.53 -32.46
CA GLN A 104 -7.90 49.91 -32.79
C GLN A 104 -7.28 50.64 -31.57
N GLY A 105 -7.09 49.96 -30.45
CA GLY A 105 -6.56 50.56 -29.22
C GLY A 105 -7.56 51.40 -28.42
N ARG A 106 -8.86 51.36 -28.72
CA ARG A 106 -9.88 52.09 -27.98
C ARG A 106 -10.23 51.35 -26.71
N PRO A 107 -10.32 52.03 -25.53
CA PRO A 107 -10.72 51.43 -24.28
C PRO A 107 -12.22 51.16 -24.28
N VAL A 108 -12.63 49.96 -23.82
CA VAL A 108 -13.99 49.52 -23.65
C VAL A 108 -14.08 48.83 -22.28
N LYS A 109 -15.05 49.19 -21.46
CA LYS A 109 -15.22 48.51 -20.15
C LYS A 109 -15.89 47.17 -20.30
N LEU A 110 -15.55 46.23 -19.43
CA LEU A 110 -16.12 44.88 -19.44
C LEU A 110 -17.65 44.90 -19.38
N LYS A 111 -18.22 45.74 -18.52
CA LYS A 111 -19.69 45.93 -18.38
C LYS A 111 -20.39 46.39 -19.67
N GLU A 112 -19.68 46.95 -20.63
CA GLU A 112 -20.24 47.38 -21.94
C GLU A 112 -20.41 46.22 -22.91
N VAL A 113 -19.58 45.16 -22.75
CA VAL A 113 -19.51 44.00 -23.66
C VAL A 113 -19.88 42.68 -22.98
N GLY A 114 -20.20 42.72 -21.72
CA GLY A 114 -20.57 41.55 -20.96
C GLY A 114 -21.18 41.89 -19.59
N ARG A 115 -21.50 40.88 -18.82
CA ARG A 115 -21.96 41.00 -17.45
C ARG A 115 -21.19 40.03 -16.58
N VAL A 116 -20.98 40.42 -15.33
CA VAL A 116 -20.35 39.56 -14.32
C VAL A 116 -21.47 39.04 -13.41
N GLN A 117 -21.55 37.75 -13.23
CA GLN A 117 -22.55 37.10 -12.39
C GLN A 117 -21.81 36.28 -11.34
N GLU A 118 -22.30 36.34 -10.10
CA GLU A 118 -21.84 35.46 -9.05
C GLU A 118 -22.65 34.18 -9.13
N GLU A 119 -21.96 33.06 -9.32
CA GLU A 119 -22.54 31.71 -9.38
C GLU A 119 -21.82 30.81 -8.39
N TYR A 120 -22.57 29.92 -7.79
CA TYR A 120 -21.96 28.87 -6.94
C TYR A 120 -21.72 27.64 -7.80
N ALA A 121 -20.48 27.31 -8.02
CA ALA A 121 -20.08 26.16 -8.84
C ALA A 121 -19.36 25.11 -7.97
N ALA A 122 -19.59 23.85 -8.31
CA ALA A 122 -18.78 22.76 -7.77
C ALA A 122 -17.35 22.87 -8.36
N PRO A 123 -16.33 22.95 -7.51
CA PRO A 123 -14.96 23.18 -7.98
C PRO A 123 -14.44 22.04 -8.87
N MET A 124 -14.92 20.82 -8.61
CA MET A 124 -14.50 19.62 -9.35
C MET A 124 -15.64 18.63 -9.50
N ILE A 125 -15.71 17.97 -10.64
CA ILE A 125 -16.62 16.86 -10.90
C ILE A 125 -15.78 15.60 -11.03
N GLU A 126 -15.77 14.78 -9.98
CA GLU A 126 -15.07 13.49 -9.97
C GLU A 126 -15.88 12.45 -10.75
N ARG A 127 -15.16 11.60 -11.48
CA ARG A 127 -15.71 10.45 -12.18
C ARG A 127 -14.83 9.25 -12.02
N GLU A 128 -15.44 8.14 -11.70
CA GLU A 128 -14.83 6.84 -11.65
C GLU A 128 -15.58 5.92 -12.63
N ASN A 129 -14.86 5.17 -13.44
CA ASN A 129 -15.44 4.31 -14.46
C ASN A 129 -16.49 5.02 -15.36
N ARG A 130 -16.30 6.32 -15.66
CA ARG A 130 -17.19 7.22 -16.40
C ARG A 130 -18.49 7.61 -15.66
N GLN A 131 -18.74 7.10 -14.47
CA GLN A 131 -19.85 7.50 -13.62
C GLN A 131 -19.40 8.67 -12.72
N ARG A 132 -20.36 9.54 -12.36
CA ARG A 132 -20.08 10.61 -11.41
C ARG A 132 -20.06 10.04 -10.01
N VAL A 133 -19.01 10.35 -9.24
CA VAL A 133 -18.86 9.91 -7.86
C VAL A 133 -18.79 11.08 -6.90
N ILE A 134 -19.27 10.86 -5.70
CA ILE A 134 -19.05 11.73 -4.55
C ILE A 134 -18.35 10.89 -3.50
N THR A 135 -17.13 11.24 -3.16
CA THR A 135 -16.33 10.52 -2.21
C THR A 135 -16.49 11.11 -0.82
N VAL A 136 -16.89 10.28 0.14
CA VAL A 136 -16.87 10.61 1.56
C VAL A 136 -15.55 10.11 2.14
N LYS A 137 -14.67 11.02 2.53
CA LYS A 137 -13.33 10.71 3.06
C LYS A 137 -13.30 10.93 4.56
N SER A 138 -12.66 10.05 5.30
CA SER A 138 -12.38 10.25 6.72
C SER A 138 -10.94 9.88 7.04
N SER A 139 -10.35 10.54 8.02
CA SER A 139 -9.07 10.17 8.59
C SER A 139 -9.29 9.25 9.80
N LEU A 140 -8.30 8.41 10.10
CA LEU A 140 -8.33 7.58 11.30
C LEU A 140 -7.90 8.37 12.53
N GLY A 141 -8.52 8.08 13.66
CA GLY A 141 -8.08 8.54 14.97
C GLY A 141 -6.74 7.91 15.37
N ALA A 142 -5.98 8.61 16.20
CA ALA A 142 -4.71 8.07 16.69
C ALA A 142 -4.93 6.73 17.44
N GLY A 143 -4.17 5.71 17.10
CA GLY A 143 -4.22 4.40 17.73
C GLY A 143 -5.40 3.50 17.33
N VAL A 144 -6.18 3.88 16.32
CA VAL A 144 -7.29 3.07 15.80
C VAL A 144 -6.82 2.30 14.58
N ALA A 145 -7.10 0.99 14.54
CA ALA A 145 -6.78 0.17 13.39
C ALA A 145 -7.80 0.38 12.26
N LEU A 146 -7.31 0.47 11.01
CA LEU A 146 -8.17 0.63 9.84
C LEU A 146 -9.23 -0.47 9.76
N GLY A 147 -8.86 -1.72 10.04
CA GLY A 147 -9.78 -2.87 9.96
C GLY A 147 -10.98 -2.78 10.91
N ASP A 148 -10.80 -2.19 12.10
CA ASP A 148 -11.90 -2.01 13.05
C ASP A 148 -12.93 -0.99 12.53
N VAL A 149 -12.44 0.12 11.97
CA VAL A 149 -13.30 1.15 11.38
C VAL A 149 -14.00 0.62 10.13
N VAL A 150 -13.29 -0.14 9.28
CA VAL A 150 -13.88 -0.76 8.09
C VAL A 150 -15.00 -1.72 8.47
N ALA A 151 -14.83 -2.53 9.51
CA ALA A 151 -15.88 -3.44 9.97
C ALA A 151 -17.14 -2.69 10.46
N GLU A 152 -16.99 -1.52 11.12
CA GLU A 152 -18.11 -0.67 11.50
C GLU A 152 -18.78 -0.02 10.28
N VAL A 153 -17.98 0.42 9.30
CA VAL A 153 -18.48 1.01 8.04
C VAL A 153 -19.22 -0.04 7.21
N ASP A 154 -18.71 -1.26 7.10
CA ASP A 154 -19.38 -2.38 6.41
C ASP A 154 -20.76 -2.67 7.02
N GLN A 155 -20.86 -2.68 8.34
CA GLN A 155 -22.15 -2.86 9.03
C GLN A 155 -23.11 -1.71 8.76
N LEU A 156 -22.60 -0.48 8.72
CA LEU A 156 -23.39 0.71 8.42
C LEU A 156 -23.92 0.65 6.98
N ILE A 157 -23.07 0.31 6.00
CA ILE A 157 -23.45 0.22 4.58
C ILE A 157 -24.42 -0.94 4.35
N ALA A 158 -24.19 -2.10 4.97
CA ALA A 158 -25.08 -3.26 4.85
C ALA A 158 -26.51 -2.98 5.35
N GLY A 159 -26.66 -2.09 6.33
CA GLY A 159 -27.96 -1.64 6.85
C GLY A 159 -28.52 -0.37 6.20
N TYR A 160 -27.81 0.22 5.25
CA TYR A 160 -28.20 1.49 4.66
C TYR A 160 -29.23 1.30 3.53
N PRO A 161 -30.37 2.01 3.56
CA PRO A 161 -31.35 1.96 2.48
C PRO A 161 -30.84 2.78 1.27
N VAL A 162 -30.19 2.10 0.35
CA VAL A 162 -29.64 2.72 -0.87
C VAL A 162 -30.76 3.02 -1.85
N PRO A 163 -30.95 4.27 -2.30
CA PRO A 163 -31.93 4.62 -3.31
C PRO A 163 -31.57 4.03 -4.69
N ASP A 164 -32.59 3.80 -5.51
CA ASP A 164 -32.41 3.32 -6.89
C ASP A 164 -31.48 4.25 -7.70
N GLY A 165 -30.48 3.66 -8.36
CA GLY A 165 -29.52 4.40 -9.19
C GLY A 165 -28.35 5.01 -8.45
N VAL A 166 -28.14 4.66 -7.18
CA VAL A 166 -26.94 4.97 -6.39
C VAL A 166 -26.27 3.67 -5.99
N ASP A 167 -24.97 3.57 -6.18
CA ASP A 167 -24.14 2.45 -5.70
C ASP A 167 -23.20 2.99 -4.61
N LEU A 168 -22.96 2.18 -3.57
CA LEU A 168 -22.04 2.50 -2.50
C LEU A 168 -20.88 1.52 -2.56
N GLU A 169 -19.67 2.04 -2.67
CA GLU A 169 -18.43 1.26 -2.67
C GLU A 169 -17.46 1.80 -1.64
N ILE A 170 -16.72 0.91 -1.00
CA ILE A 170 -15.61 1.28 -0.12
C ILE A 170 -14.34 1.22 -0.97
N GLY A 171 -13.73 2.39 -1.21
CA GLY A 171 -12.55 2.53 -2.05
C GLY A 171 -11.36 3.12 -1.30
N GLY A 172 -10.39 3.57 -2.10
CA GLY A 172 -9.18 4.22 -1.60
C GLY A 172 -8.25 3.27 -0.84
N THR A 173 -7.73 3.71 0.30
CA THR A 173 -6.74 2.92 1.07
C THR A 173 -7.23 1.52 1.45
N VAL A 174 -8.53 1.31 1.62
CA VAL A 174 -9.11 0.00 1.97
C VAL A 174 -9.03 -0.95 0.79
N GLU A 175 -9.44 -0.49 -0.38
CA GLU A 175 -9.36 -1.25 -1.64
C GLU A 175 -7.90 -1.54 -2.00
N ASP A 176 -7.05 -0.51 -2.01
CA ASP A 176 -5.62 -0.64 -2.27
C ASP A 176 -4.96 -1.67 -1.33
N GLN A 177 -5.36 -1.66 -0.06
CA GLN A 177 -4.86 -2.62 0.92
C GLN A 177 -5.37 -4.03 0.65
N GLY A 178 -6.65 -4.19 0.29
CA GLY A 178 -7.25 -5.47 -0.08
C GLY A 178 -6.55 -6.10 -1.28
N ASP A 179 -6.35 -5.34 -2.32
CA ASP A 179 -5.65 -5.76 -3.54
C ASP A 179 -4.20 -6.14 -3.25
N ALA A 180 -3.49 -5.29 -2.48
CA ALA A 180 -2.12 -5.58 -2.09
C ALA A 180 -1.99 -6.84 -1.23
N PHE A 181 -2.93 -7.13 -0.31
CA PHE A 181 -2.96 -8.39 0.43
C PHE A 181 -3.18 -9.59 -0.49
N SER A 182 -4.07 -9.47 -1.47
CA SER A 182 -4.32 -10.51 -2.47
C SER A 182 -3.07 -10.80 -3.30
N ASP A 183 -2.44 -9.75 -3.83
CA ASP A 183 -1.21 -9.85 -4.63
C ASP A 183 -0.05 -10.45 -3.83
N LEU A 184 0.15 -9.99 -2.59
CA LEU A 184 1.16 -10.56 -1.69
C LEU A 184 0.87 -12.02 -1.35
N GLY A 185 -0.40 -12.43 -1.26
CA GLY A 185 -0.81 -13.82 -1.10
C GLY A 185 -0.39 -14.69 -2.28
N VAL A 186 -0.62 -14.23 -3.50
CA VAL A 186 -0.18 -14.91 -4.74
C VAL A 186 1.35 -14.98 -4.80
N LEU A 187 2.03 -13.86 -4.52
CA LEU A 187 3.50 -13.80 -4.47
C LEU A 187 4.07 -14.74 -3.42
N PHE A 188 3.45 -14.85 -2.25
CA PHE A 188 3.86 -15.78 -1.20
C PHE A 188 3.83 -17.24 -1.69
N ILE A 189 2.73 -17.66 -2.32
CA ILE A 189 2.61 -19.02 -2.89
C ILE A 189 3.70 -19.24 -3.93
N LEU A 190 3.92 -18.27 -4.81
CA LEU A 190 4.97 -18.36 -5.84
C LEU A 190 6.36 -18.51 -5.22
N ILE A 191 6.68 -17.71 -4.19
CA ILE A 191 7.96 -17.77 -3.48
C ILE A 191 8.15 -19.14 -2.82
N VAL A 192 7.12 -19.67 -2.18
CA VAL A 192 7.16 -21.00 -1.55
C VAL A 192 7.47 -22.07 -2.59
N ILE A 193 6.83 -22.01 -3.77
CA ILE A 193 7.07 -22.96 -4.87
C ILE A 193 8.52 -22.80 -5.42
N LEU A 194 8.96 -21.58 -5.66
CA LEU A 194 10.32 -21.32 -6.17
C LEU A 194 11.39 -21.80 -5.19
N VAL A 195 11.23 -21.49 -3.91
CA VAL A 195 12.14 -21.95 -2.85
C VAL A 195 12.16 -23.47 -2.79
N TYR A 196 11.00 -24.13 -2.94
CA TYR A 196 10.93 -25.60 -3.01
C TYR A 196 11.70 -26.15 -4.21
N ILE A 197 11.51 -25.59 -5.40
CA ILE A 197 12.19 -26.02 -6.63
C ILE A 197 13.72 -25.85 -6.48
N VAL A 198 14.18 -24.68 -6.01
CA VAL A 198 15.61 -24.42 -5.79
C VAL A 198 16.21 -25.44 -4.80
N MET A 199 15.52 -25.70 -3.70
CA MET A 199 15.97 -26.69 -2.73
C MET A 199 15.94 -28.11 -3.28
N ALA A 200 14.92 -28.47 -4.06
CA ALA A 200 14.82 -29.79 -4.70
C ALA A 200 15.98 -30.02 -5.68
N THR A 201 16.37 -29.00 -6.42
CA THR A 201 17.54 -29.03 -7.31
C THR A 201 18.84 -29.14 -6.51
N GLN A 202 18.98 -28.40 -5.43
CA GLN A 202 20.19 -28.38 -4.58
C GLN A 202 20.41 -29.72 -3.86
N PHE A 203 19.35 -30.34 -3.37
CA PHE A 203 19.42 -31.60 -2.64
C PHE A 203 19.29 -32.84 -3.54
N GLU A 204 19.04 -32.68 -4.84
CA GLU A 204 18.74 -33.77 -5.79
C GLU A 204 17.64 -34.73 -5.22
N SER A 205 16.73 -34.18 -4.43
CA SER A 205 15.71 -34.93 -3.69
C SER A 205 14.47 -34.07 -3.42
N LEU A 206 13.29 -34.66 -3.58
CA LEU A 206 12.02 -34.01 -3.22
C LEU A 206 11.67 -34.11 -1.73
N LYS A 207 12.37 -34.98 -0.97
CA LYS A 207 12.04 -35.24 0.45
C LYS A 207 12.67 -34.20 1.38
N PHE A 208 13.91 -33.83 1.14
CA PHE A 208 14.64 -32.91 2.01
C PHE A 208 14.10 -31.46 1.99
N PRO A 209 13.71 -30.91 0.83
CA PRO A 209 13.02 -29.63 0.78
C PRO A 209 11.75 -29.58 1.63
N PHE A 210 10.97 -30.65 1.63
CA PHE A 210 9.76 -30.74 2.43
C PHE A 210 10.04 -30.63 3.94
N ILE A 211 11.13 -31.23 4.43
CA ILE A 211 11.55 -31.13 5.83
C ILE A 211 11.89 -29.68 6.20
N THR A 212 12.69 -29.05 5.35
CA THR A 212 13.13 -27.67 5.61
C THR A 212 12.00 -26.67 5.51
N MET A 213 11.09 -26.82 4.56
CA MET A 213 9.92 -25.95 4.41
C MET A 213 8.92 -26.05 5.54
N PHE A 214 8.91 -27.18 6.28
CA PHE A 214 8.06 -27.34 7.46
C PHE A 214 8.36 -26.31 8.57
N THR A 215 9.49 -25.60 8.47
CA THR A 215 9.84 -24.51 9.39
C THR A 215 9.08 -23.21 9.09
N ILE A 216 8.54 -23.03 7.87
CA ILE A 216 7.84 -21.81 7.45
C ILE A 216 6.58 -21.54 8.31
N PRO A 217 5.66 -22.50 8.53
CA PRO A 217 4.52 -22.28 9.41
C PRO A 217 4.89 -21.81 10.82
N PHE A 218 6.00 -22.32 11.35
CA PHE A 218 6.49 -21.89 12.66
C PHE A 218 7.06 -20.47 12.65
N ALA A 219 7.68 -20.06 11.54
CA ALA A 219 8.12 -18.69 11.38
C ALA A 219 6.93 -17.74 11.41
N PHE A 220 5.85 -18.06 10.70
CA PHE A 220 4.62 -17.26 10.73
C PHE A 220 3.98 -17.21 12.13
N THR A 221 3.97 -18.34 12.85
CA THR A 221 3.53 -18.34 14.25
C THR A 221 4.31 -17.34 15.09
N GLY A 222 5.63 -17.28 14.90
CA GLY A 222 6.50 -16.29 15.56
C GLY A 222 6.21 -14.86 15.15
N VAL A 223 5.90 -14.60 13.88
CA VAL A 223 5.48 -13.28 13.38
C VAL A 223 4.20 -12.83 14.07
N PHE A 224 3.15 -13.64 14.04
CA PHE A 224 1.87 -13.27 14.66
C PHE A 224 1.98 -13.10 16.18
N LEU A 225 2.77 -13.93 16.84
CA LEU A 225 3.00 -13.82 18.28
C LEU A 225 3.72 -12.51 18.63
N ALA A 226 4.73 -12.12 17.85
CA ALA A 226 5.46 -10.88 18.09
C ALA A 226 4.61 -9.64 17.83
N LEU A 227 3.85 -9.61 16.74
CA LEU A 227 2.91 -8.53 16.45
C LEU A 227 1.83 -8.41 17.54
N TRP A 228 1.31 -9.52 18.01
CA TRP A 228 0.34 -9.53 19.13
C TRP A 228 0.93 -9.01 20.43
N MET A 229 2.15 -9.46 20.80
CA MET A 229 2.82 -9.01 22.03
C MET A 229 3.16 -7.53 22.02
N THR A 230 3.45 -6.95 20.86
CA THR A 230 3.77 -5.55 20.69
C THR A 230 2.55 -4.67 20.37
N SER A 231 1.35 -5.27 20.31
CA SER A 231 0.12 -4.59 19.88
C SER A 231 0.25 -3.86 18.54
N THR A 232 1.09 -4.41 17.65
CA THR A 232 1.33 -3.85 16.31
C THR A 232 0.34 -4.48 15.33
N PRO A 233 -0.43 -3.68 14.56
CA PRO A 233 -1.38 -4.22 13.59
C PRO A 233 -0.67 -4.96 12.46
N LEU A 234 -1.35 -5.97 11.90
CA LEU A 234 -0.89 -6.65 10.69
C LEU A 234 -1.01 -5.71 9.49
N SER A 235 0.07 -5.07 9.13
CA SER A 235 0.16 -4.17 7.97
C SER A 235 0.78 -4.88 6.75
N LEU A 236 0.66 -4.25 5.57
CA LEU A 236 1.35 -4.71 4.35
C LEU A 236 2.86 -4.82 4.57
N ILE A 237 3.43 -3.88 5.30
CA ILE A 237 4.87 -3.84 5.61
C ILE A 237 5.27 -5.03 6.51
N ALA A 238 4.43 -5.39 7.49
CA ALA A 238 4.64 -6.60 8.30
C ALA A 238 4.60 -7.87 7.44
N LEU A 239 3.68 -7.94 6.48
CA LEU A 239 3.55 -9.08 5.57
C LEU A 239 4.75 -9.20 4.63
N ILE A 240 5.26 -8.09 4.12
CA ILE A 240 6.52 -8.07 3.35
C ILE A 240 7.67 -8.64 4.20
N GLY A 241 7.78 -8.24 5.48
CA GLY A 241 8.73 -8.82 6.43
C GLY A 241 8.56 -10.32 6.61
N ALA A 242 7.33 -10.79 6.72
CA ALA A 242 7.01 -12.22 6.85
C ALA A 242 7.37 -13.01 5.58
N ILE A 243 7.16 -12.44 4.40
CA ILE A 243 7.56 -13.05 3.11
C ILE A 243 9.09 -13.13 3.01
N MET A 244 9.80 -12.05 3.34
CA MET A 244 11.26 -12.03 3.34
C MET A 244 11.84 -13.08 4.33
N LEU A 245 11.16 -13.31 5.42
CA LEU A 245 11.55 -14.30 6.43
C LEU A 245 11.60 -15.73 5.89
N VAL A 246 10.76 -16.08 4.90
CA VAL A 246 10.76 -17.41 4.25
C VAL A 246 12.15 -17.77 3.74
N GLY A 247 12.82 -16.85 3.03
CA GLY A 247 14.17 -17.05 2.52
C GLY A 247 15.23 -17.18 3.62
N ILE A 248 15.08 -16.39 4.70
CA ILE A 248 16.04 -16.38 5.82
C ILE A 248 15.95 -17.69 6.63
N VAL A 249 14.73 -18.15 6.91
CA VAL A 249 14.48 -19.34 7.73
C VAL A 249 14.85 -20.61 7.00
N THR A 250 14.50 -20.74 5.73
CA THR A 250 14.83 -21.93 4.93
C THR A 250 16.34 -22.15 4.81
N LYS A 251 17.14 -21.08 4.73
CA LYS A 251 18.60 -21.16 4.73
C LYS A 251 19.15 -21.91 5.95
N ASN A 252 18.60 -21.67 7.15
CA ASN A 252 19.04 -22.34 8.38
C ASN A 252 18.76 -23.86 8.32
N GLY A 253 17.59 -24.25 7.80
CA GLY A 253 17.22 -25.64 7.59
C GLY A 253 18.11 -26.34 6.55
N ILE A 254 18.41 -25.67 5.44
CA ILE A 254 19.27 -26.19 4.36
C ILE A 254 20.65 -26.58 4.91
N VAL A 255 21.32 -25.64 5.60
CA VAL A 255 22.67 -25.85 6.14
C VAL A 255 22.73 -27.04 7.11
N MET A 256 21.64 -27.26 7.85
CA MET A 256 21.55 -28.37 8.82
C MET A 256 21.34 -29.71 8.11
N VAL A 257 20.39 -29.78 7.19
CA VAL A 257 20.07 -31.01 6.44
C VAL A 257 21.22 -31.43 5.54
N ASP A 258 21.87 -30.50 4.85
CA ASP A 258 23.03 -30.75 4.02
C ASP A 258 24.17 -31.42 4.81
N TYR A 259 24.47 -30.90 5.99
CA TYR A 259 25.53 -31.48 6.82
C TYR A 259 25.16 -32.87 7.37
N MET A 260 23.88 -33.13 7.69
CA MET A 260 23.42 -34.44 8.09
C MET A 260 23.55 -35.45 6.93
N ASN A 261 23.20 -35.04 5.71
CA ASN A 261 23.37 -35.87 4.53
C ASN A 261 24.86 -36.23 4.31
N LEU A 262 25.75 -35.24 4.41
CA LEU A 262 27.20 -35.44 4.28
C LEU A 262 27.73 -36.48 5.31
N LEU A 263 27.22 -36.44 6.54
CA LEU A 263 27.63 -37.40 7.57
C LEU A 263 27.14 -38.84 7.25
N ILE A 264 25.93 -38.98 6.71
CA ILE A 264 25.39 -40.27 6.29
C ILE A 264 26.18 -40.82 5.10
N GLU A 265 26.52 -40.00 4.13
CA GLU A 265 27.35 -40.38 2.99
C GLU A 265 28.76 -40.85 3.43
N ARG A 266 29.28 -40.31 4.52
CA ARG A 266 30.53 -40.72 5.16
C ARG A 266 30.41 -41.99 6.00
N GLY A 267 29.24 -42.63 6.00
CA GLY A 267 29.01 -43.91 6.70
C GLY A 267 28.52 -43.80 8.14
N SER A 268 28.18 -42.62 8.61
CA SER A 268 27.59 -42.45 9.97
C SER A 268 26.18 -43.03 10.03
N GLY A 269 25.81 -43.60 11.17
CA GLY A 269 24.43 -44.00 11.43
C GLY A 269 23.49 -42.77 11.43
N VAL A 270 22.21 -42.96 11.06
CA VAL A 270 21.25 -41.85 10.96
C VAL A 270 21.15 -41.06 12.27
N PHE A 271 21.11 -41.76 13.40
CA PHE A 271 20.99 -41.14 14.72
C PHE A 271 22.25 -40.35 15.10
N ASP A 272 23.41 -40.91 14.83
CA ASP A 272 24.71 -40.24 15.10
C ASP A 272 24.89 -39.03 14.17
N ALA A 273 24.50 -39.12 12.90
CA ALA A 273 24.53 -38.03 11.93
C ALA A 273 23.62 -36.86 12.36
N VAL A 274 22.43 -37.16 12.88
CA VAL A 274 21.49 -36.16 13.37
C VAL A 274 22.03 -35.43 14.60
N ILE A 275 22.58 -36.16 15.58
CA ILE A 275 23.17 -35.56 16.78
C ILE A 275 24.40 -34.72 16.45
N ALA A 276 25.31 -35.27 15.65
CA ALA A 276 26.53 -34.57 15.26
C ALA A 276 26.24 -33.36 14.38
N GLY A 277 25.28 -33.51 13.45
CA GLY A 277 24.82 -32.42 12.59
C GLY A 277 24.20 -31.27 13.38
N GLY A 278 23.28 -31.57 14.31
CA GLY A 278 22.67 -30.59 15.19
C GLY A 278 23.69 -29.85 16.05
N LYS A 279 24.60 -30.58 16.69
CA LYS A 279 25.67 -29.99 17.51
C LYS A 279 26.63 -29.09 16.70
N SER A 280 27.06 -29.55 15.52
CA SER A 280 28.02 -28.83 14.70
C SER A 280 27.42 -27.53 14.11
N ARG A 281 26.15 -27.54 13.74
CA ARG A 281 25.48 -26.41 13.11
C ARG A 281 24.76 -25.47 14.07
N LEU A 282 24.70 -25.79 15.37
CA LEU A 282 24.07 -24.97 16.39
C LEU A 282 24.68 -23.55 16.43
N ARG A 283 26.02 -23.45 16.52
CA ARG A 283 26.70 -22.15 16.61
C ARG A 283 26.52 -21.29 15.35
N PRO A 284 26.77 -21.79 14.12
CA PRO A 284 26.54 -21.04 12.90
C PRO A 284 25.11 -20.53 12.74
N VAL A 285 24.10 -21.38 13.01
CA VAL A 285 22.69 -20.99 12.92
C VAL A 285 22.33 -19.91 13.93
N LEU A 286 22.73 -20.07 15.20
CA LEU A 286 22.49 -19.04 16.22
C LEU A 286 23.22 -17.73 15.86
N MET A 287 24.47 -17.80 15.40
CA MET A 287 25.23 -16.60 15.02
C MET A 287 24.54 -15.82 13.92
N THR A 288 24.09 -16.47 12.84
CA THR A 288 23.38 -15.81 11.73
C THR A 288 22.04 -15.24 12.19
N SER A 289 21.28 -15.97 13.00
CA SER A 289 19.99 -15.50 13.53
C SER A 289 20.18 -14.29 14.45
N PHE A 290 21.13 -14.34 15.39
CA PHE A 290 21.41 -13.18 16.27
C PHE A 290 21.89 -11.97 15.47
N THR A 291 22.76 -12.15 14.49
CA THR A 291 23.23 -11.03 13.66
C THR A 291 22.06 -10.38 12.92
N THR A 292 21.14 -11.17 12.35
CA THR A 292 19.96 -10.63 11.66
C THR A 292 19.01 -9.95 12.65
N ILE A 293 18.75 -10.55 13.80
CA ILE A 293 17.89 -9.97 14.86
C ILE A 293 18.45 -8.62 15.32
N LEU A 294 19.75 -8.56 15.65
CA LEU A 294 20.39 -7.32 16.07
C LEU A 294 20.42 -6.26 14.94
N GLY A 295 20.58 -6.70 13.67
CA GLY A 295 20.50 -5.81 12.52
C GLY A 295 19.12 -5.22 12.29
N MET A 296 18.05 -5.94 12.66
CA MET A 296 16.65 -5.47 12.55
C MET A 296 16.17 -4.69 13.78
N LEU A 297 16.94 -4.72 14.88
CA LEU A 297 16.56 -4.07 16.13
C LEU A 297 16.36 -2.55 16.00
N PRO A 298 17.23 -1.78 15.31
CA PRO A 298 17.00 -0.36 15.09
C PRO A 298 15.68 -0.08 14.36
N LEU A 299 15.32 -0.93 13.39
CA LEU A 299 14.07 -0.80 12.65
C LEU A 299 12.83 -1.09 13.51
N ALA A 300 12.92 -2.07 14.40
CA ALA A 300 11.82 -2.44 15.30
C ALA A 300 11.60 -1.44 16.45
N ILE A 301 12.64 -0.71 16.88
CA ILE A 301 12.57 0.26 17.99
C ILE A 301 12.43 1.68 17.48
N GLY A 302 12.63 1.94 16.18
CA GLY A 302 12.73 3.26 15.58
C GLY A 302 11.79 4.30 16.20
N THR A 303 12.37 5.43 16.62
CA THR A 303 11.69 6.52 17.32
C THR A 303 11.59 7.79 16.46
N ASP A 304 12.21 7.79 15.29
CA ASP A 304 12.23 8.92 14.38
C ASP A 304 10.93 9.04 13.58
N ALA A 305 10.57 10.24 13.21
CA ALA A 305 9.41 10.50 12.35
C ALA A 305 9.52 9.70 11.03
N GLY A 306 8.51 8.86 10.74
CA GLY A 306 8.49 7.96 9.59
C GLY A 306 9.01 6.54 9.86
N SER A 307 9.65 6.27 11.00
CA SER A 307 10.06 4.92 11.39
C SER A 307 8.87 4.01 11.69
N GLU A 308 7.74 4.59 12.12
CA GLU A 308 6.48 3.91 12.42
C GLU A 308 5.99 3.03 11.26
N THR A 309 6.24 3.47 10.02
CA THR A 309 5.87 2.73 8.81
C THR A 309 6.62 1.40 8.69
N TRP A 310 7.91 1.37 9.03
CA TRP A 310 8.79 0.20 8.87
C TRP A 310 8.91 -0.67 10.11
N GLN A 311 8.53 -0.16 11.26
CA GLN A 311 8.58 -0.87 12.55
C GLN A 311 7.88 -2.23 12.52
N PRO A 312 6.68 -2.40 11.91
CA PRO A 312 6.01 -3.69 11.84
C PRO A 312 6.83 -4.78 11.12
N MET A 313 7.61 -4.40 10.11
CA MET A 313 8.52 -5.31 9.41
C MET A 313 9.64 -5.80 10.32
N GLY A 314 10.27 -4.88 11.05
CA GLY A 314 11.32 -5.22 12.00
C GLY A 314 10.84 -6.20 13.08
N ILE A 315 9.68 -5.92 13.67
CA ILE A 315 9.03 -6.77 14.68
C ILE A 315 8.70 -8.15 14.10
N ALA A 316 8.10 -8.21 12.90
CA ALA A 316 7.74 -9.45 12.22
C ALA A 316 8.97 -10.34 11.98
N VAL A 317 10.06 -9.75 11.47
CA VAL A 317 11.30 -10.50 11.18
C VAL A 317 11.97 -10.97 12.46
N ILE A 318 12.07 -10.14 13.49
CA ILE A 318 12.67 -10.51 14.78
C ILE A 318 11.87 -11.65 15.43
N GLY A 319 10.56 -11.50 15.53
CA GLY A 319 9.68 -12.50 16.14
C GLY A 319 9.69 -13.81 15.40
N GLY A 320 9.50 -13.76 14.08
CA GLY A 320 9.48 -14.93 13.23
C GLY A 320 10.82 -15.65 13.21
N LEU A 321 11.94 -14.93 13.13
CA LEU A 321 13.27 -15.53 13.15
C LEU A 321 13.63 -16.12 14.50
N THR A 322 13.28 -15.47 15.60
CA THR A 322 13.53 -15.98 16.95
C THR A 322 12.79 -17.30 17.16
N PHE A 323 11.49 -17.32 16.89
CA PHE A 323 10.66 -18.50 17.10
C PHE A 323 11.04 -19.65 16.16
N SER A 324 11.22 -19.33 14.86
CA SER A 324 11.62 -20.34 13.87
C SER A 324 13.00 -20.92 14.15
N THR A 325 13.97 -20.11 14.58
CA THR A 325 15.33 -20.61 14.88
C THR A 325 15.30 -21.65 16.01
N ILE A 326 14.59 -21.34 17.09
CA ILE A 326 14.45 -22.29 18.21
C ILE A 326 13.80 -23.60 17.72
N LEU A 327 12.70 -23.50 17.00
CA LEU A 327 11.98 -24.69 16.55
C LEU A 327 12.73 -25.46 15.45
N THR A 328 13.41 -24.78 14.55
CA THR A 328 14.23 -25.42 13.50
C THR A 328 15.30 -26.32 14.10
N LEU A 329 15.97 -25.87 15.18
CA LEU A 329 17.00 -26.65 15.85
C LEU A 329 16.49 -27.96 16.44
N PHE A 330 15.20 -28.08 16.76
CA PHE A 330 14.59 -29.29 17.29
C PHE A 330 13.82 -30.08 16.23
N ILE A 331 12.98 -29.40 15.47
CA ILE A 331 12.02 -30.03 14.56
C ILE A 331 12.70 -30.60 13.33
N VAL A 332 13.64 -29.87 12.72
CA VAL A 332 14.34 -30.36 11.51
C VAL A 332 15.09 -31.66 11.77
N PRO A 333 15.93 -31.80 12.84
CA PRO A 333 16.57 -33.06 13.15
C PRO A 333 15.60 -34.22 13.39
N VAL A 334 14.49 -33.96 14.10
CA VAL A 334 13.46 -34.97 14.36
C VAL A 334 12.77 -35.42 13.08
N LEU A 335 12.30 -34.49 12.26
CA LEU A 335 11.66 -34.82 10.98
C LEU A 335 12.63 -35.54 10.04
N TYR A 336 13.88 -35.11 10.00
CA TYR A 336 14.93 -35.75 9.22
C TYR A 336 15.12 -37.20 9.64
N SER A 337 15.26 -37.48 10.95
CA SER A 337 15.45 -38.83 11.46
C SER A 337 14.27 -39.75 11.10
N ILE A 338 13.03 -39.24 11.22
CA ILE A 338 11.82 -40.02 10.90
C ILE A 338 11.76 -40.36 9.42
N LEU A 339 12.03 -39.40 8.53
CA LEU A 339 11.90 -39.59 7.09
C LEU A 339 13.03 -40.48 6.52
N VAL A 340 14.27 -40.28 6.97
CA VAL A 340 15.41 -41.07 6.52
C VAL A 340 15.31 -42.51 7.03
N ASN A 341 14.96 -42.74 8.30
CA ASN A 341 14.76 -44.08 8.82
C ASN A 341 13.64 -44.85 8.09
N ARG A 342 12.51 -44.17 7.80
CA ARG A 342 11.42 -44.76 7.00
C ARG A 342 11.87 -45.10 5.58
N SER A 343 12.70 -44.26 4.96
CA SER A 343 13.24 -44.49 3.60
C SER A 343 14.19 -45.70 3.58
N GLN A 344 15.13 -45.75 4.53
CA GLN A 344 16.08 -46.86 4.63
C GLN A 344 15.38 -48.18 4.95
N ARG A 345 14.37 -48.19 5.80
CA ARG A 345 13.55 -49.37 6.11
C ARG A 345 12.83 -49.89 4.88
N LYS A 346 12.19 -49.02 4.09
CA LYS A 346 11.55 -49.44 2.82
C LYS A 346 12.52 -49.99 1.81
N GLU A 347 13.74 -49.44 1.73
CA GLU A 347 14.77 -49.91 0.84
C GLU A 347 15.30 -51.30 1.25
N ARG A 348 15.54 -51.50 2.54
CA ARG A 348 15.91 -52.82 3.06
C ARG A 348 14.82 -53.88 2.84
N GLU A 349 13.53 -53.53 3.04
CA GLU A 349 12.39 -54.42 2.78
C GLU A 349 12.29 -54.76 1.28
N LYS A 350 12.57 -53.78 0.38
CA LYS A 350 12.59 -54.02 -1.06
C LYS A 350 13.73 -54.91 -1.48
N LEU A 351 14.94 -54.69 -0.96
CA LEU A 351 16.10 -55.54 -1.22
C LEU A 351 15.92 -56.98 -0.70
N ALA A 352 15.31 -57.11 0.48
CA ALA A 352 15.00 -58.43 1.02
C ALA A 352 13.98 -59.22 0.17
N ARG A 353 12.95 -58.52 -0.38
CA ARG A 353 12.02 -59.14 -1.34
C ARG A 353 12.69 -59.59 -2.63
N LEU A 354 13.54 -58.71 -3.23
CA LEU A 354 14.27 -59.05 -4.44
C LEU A 354 15.25 -60.23 -4.20
N ALA A 355 15.89 -60.29 -3.03
CA ALA A 355 16.77 -61.40 -2.68
C ALA A 355 15.99 -62.71 -2.49
N ALA A 356 14.79 -62.66 -1.95
CA ALA A 356 13.92 -63.82 -1.81
C ALA A 356 13.37 -64.34 -3.17
N GLU A 357 13.07 -63.40 -4.09
CA GLU A 357 12.67 -63.74 -5.47
C GLU A 357 13.79 -64.37 -6.31
N HIS A 358 15.08 -64.06 -6.05
CA HIS A 358 16.21 -64.65 -6.72
C HIS A 358 16.64 -66.01 -6.17
N GLN A 359 16.12 -66.39 -5.00
CA GLN A 359 16.41 -67.71 -4.35
C GLN A 359 15.28 -68.73 -4.60
N ALA A 360 14.16 -68.31 -5.14
CA ALA A 360 13.04 -69.14 -5.56
C ALA A 360 13.09 -69.46 -7.04
#